data_cd6c93d843c0d73661edf53eca3aa539
#
_entry.id   cd6c93d843c0d73661edf53eca3aa539
#
_cell.length_a   1.000
_cell.length_b   1.000
_cell.length_c   1.000
_cell.angle_alpha   90.00
_cell.angle_beta   90.00
_cell.angle_gamma   90.00
#
_symmetry.space_group_name_H-M   'P 1'
#
loop_
_entity.id
_entity.type
_entity.pdbx_description
1 polymer ?
#
loop_
_entity_poly.entity_id
_entity_poly.type
_entity_poly.pdbx_seq_one_letter_code
_entity_poly.pdbx_strand_id
1 'polypeptide(L)'
;VLVALLGVGCGRVAPSYEPATLTVRSTPAGAVIVIDGQQTGQVTPFTFTGVSAEAHQVSVTLAEWHADPEVIPVDLRPLDDVAVDFALFQTGVQVTSEPAGARILVDGTDSGKVTPATVAGLQSGTVHISLELDTWLCVPASVAVDVVDGSVAEVTPQQLQLRSRRTVMLESFGNVNCGTCAQAAGNLLSLCARDGYGPGRALFVEYSVSWPNPTDPMYLANPTENAERYTFYWVMATPLLLIDGVAQPDALDPVGPVAAVAGRWDVDPGFLVDVDASPGGGAAVPVTVSLTPLRNVDLTGCSLYVALYEDLVTYATPPGTNGQSEFHHVFRDRVDAPPALGALVAGTPATFDVTLNRGAADPANVTVIAFVQRTADKTVLQAGSTAATVKFHRP
;
A
#
# COMPACT_ATOMS: atom_id res chain seq x y z
N VAL A 1 89.23 49.55 -35.52
CA VAL A 1 88.79 48.26 -36.01
C VAL A 1 87.96 47.64 -34.93
N LEU A 2 86.65 47.56 -35.17
CA LEU A 2 85.65 47.05 -34.25
C LEU A 2 85.34 45.62 -34.71
N VAL A 3 85.65 44.64 -33.86
CA VAL A 3 85.28 43.21 -34.08
C VAL A 3 83.98 42.97 -33.45
N ALA A 4 82.92 42.69 -34.22
CA ALA A 4 81.64 42.24 -33.77
C ALA A 4 81.68 40.73 -33.53
N LEU A 5 81.46 40.30 -32.26
CA LEU A 5 81.15 38.87 -31.91
C LEU A 5 79.71 38.58 -32.21
N LEU A 6 79.47 37.74 -33.16
CA LEU A 6 78.22 37.10 -33.42
C LEU A 6 78.01 35.96 -32.38
N GLY A 7 77.19 36.22 -31.40
CA GLY A 7 76.70 35.18 -30.45
C GLY A 7 75.66 34.27 -31.13
N VAL A 8 76.04 33.01 -31.34
CA VAL A 8 75.13 31.98 -31.81
C VAL A 8 74.28 31.56 -30.52
N GLY A 9 73.10 32.09 -30.50
CA GLY A 9 72.10 31.62 -29.47
C GLY A 9 71.67 30.22 -29.83
N CYS A 10 72.06 29.24 -29.00
CA CYS A 10 71.47 27.91 -29.00
C CYS A 10 70.00 28.02 -28.48
N GLY A 11 69.10 28.18 -29.42
CA GLY A 11 67.68 28.03 -29.08
C GLY A 11 67.42 26.60 -28.61
N ARG A 12 67.10 26.45 -27.35
CA ARG A 12 66.51 25.19 -26.88
C ARG A 12 65.14 25.04 -27.57
N VAL A 13 65.08 24.16 -28.58
CA VAL A 13 63.78 23.64 -29.07
C VAL A 13 63.18 22.91 -27.93
N ALA A 14 62.10 23.44 -27.39
CA ALA A 14 61.29 22.66 -26.46
C ALA A 14 60.89 21.35 -27.14
N PRO A 15 61.01 20.20 -26.50
CA PRO A 15 60.55 18.96 -27.09
C PRO A 15 59.07 19.12 -27.45
N SER A 16 58.72 19.03 -28.72
CA SER A 16 57.36 18.91 -29.18
C SER A 16 56.89 17.50 -28.76
N TYR A 17 56.20 17.42 -27.65
CA TYR A 17 55.49 16.17 -27.32
C TYR A 17 54.40 15.95 -28.36
N GLU A 18 54.58 14.97 -29.21
CA GLU A 18 53.51 14.52 -30.09
C GLU A 18 52.42 13.87 -29.24
N PRO A 19 51.17 14.32 -29.40
CA PRO A 19 50.09 13.86 -28.54
C PRO A 19 49.71 12.41 -28.83
N ALA A 20 49.22 11.72 -27.81
CA ALA A 20 48.66 10.38 -27.89
C ALA A 20 47.13 10.41 -28.08
N THR A 21 46.57 9.27 -28.44
CA THR A 21 45.13 8.99 -28.48
C THR A 21 44.76 8.03 -27.37
N LEU A 22 43.73 8.38 -26.61
CA LEU A 22 43.20 7.56 -25.52
C LEU A 22 41.72 7.28 -25.73
N THR A 23 41.33 6.03 -25.91
CA THR A 23 39.93 5.61 -25.99
C THR A 23 39.49 5.02 -24.65
N VAL A 24 38.43 5.56 -24.07
CA VAL A 24 37.86 5.08 -22.83
C VAL A 24 36.47 4.49 -23.08
N ARG A 25 36.27 3.24 -22.67
CA ARG A 25 35.01 2.53 -22.80
C ARG A 25 34.53 2.04 -21.43
N SER A 26 33.23 1.80 -21.31
CA SER A 26 32.65 1.10 -20.17
C SER A 26 31.48 0.21 -20.59
N THR A 27 31.21 -0.79 -19.76
CA THR A 27 29.99 -1.63 -19.85
C THR A 27 29.30 -1.63 -18.49
N PRO A 28 28.07 -1.02 -18.38
CA PRO A 28 27.36 -0.31 -19.43
C PRO A 28 28.04 1.01 -19.85
N ALA A 29 27.71 1.50 -21.05
CA ALA A 29 28.20 2.78 -21.56
C ALA A 29 27.52 3.98 -20.87
N GLY A 30 28.05 5.20 -21.06
CA GLY A 30 27.47 6.44 -20.53
C GLY A 30 28.09 6.90 -19.21
N ALA A 31 29.18 6.27 -18.75
CA ALA A 31 29.89 6.71 -17.55
C ALA A 31 30.72 7.99 -17.87
N VAL A 32 30.69 8.95 -16.95
CA VAL A 32 31.48 10.17 -17.01
C VAL A 32 32.98 9.83 -16.88
N ILE A 33 33.80 10.31 -17.78
CA ILE A 33 35.23 10.03 -17.81
C ILE A 33 35.97 11.06 -16.96
N VAL A 34 36.85 10.57 -16.10
CA VAL A 34 37.72 11.36 -15.24
C VAL A 34 39.18 10.98 -15.57
N ILE A 35 40.02 11.99 -15.88
CA ILE A 35 41.47 11.83 -16.14
C ILE A 35 42.20 12.67 -15.09
N ASP A 36 43.13 12.09 -14.39
CA ASP A 36 43.96 12.75 -13.36
C ASP A 36 43.12 13.49 -12.30
N GLY A 37 41.97 12.87 -11.92
CA GLY A 37 41.01 13.42 -10.95
C GLY A 37 40.14 14.57 -11.47
N GLN A 38 40.23 14.91 -12.76
CA GLN A 38 39.42 15.95 -13.38
C GLN A 38 38.36 15.35 -14.30
N GLN A 39 37.10 15.77 -14.14
CA GLN A 39 36.02 15.38 -15.04
C GLN A 39 36.27 16.01 -16.43
N THR A 40 36.28 15.19 -17.47
CA THR A 40 36.52 15.63 -18.84
C THR A 40 35.31 16.26 -19.54
N GLY A 41 34.12 16.09 -18.95
CA GLY A 41 32.84 16.46 -19.55
C GLY A 41 32.38 15.49 -20.65
N GLN A 42 33.12 14.41 -20.91
CA GLN A 42 32.79 13.37 -21.87
C GLN A 42 32.30 12.09 -21.14
N VAL A 43 31.53 11.27 -21.86
CA VAL A 43 31.03 9.98 -21.36
C VAL A 43 31.51 8.84 -22.27
N THR A 44 31.63 7.66 -21.69
CA THR A 44 32.01 6.44 -22.42
C THR A 44 30.93 5.98 -23.41
N PRO A 45 31.31 5.45 -24.60
CA PRO A 45 32.68 5.39 -25.12
C PRO A 45 33.09 6.74 -25.70
N PHE A 46 34.33 7.16 -25.45
CA PHE A 46 34.88 8.38 -26.03
C PHE A 46 36.37 8.24 -26.33
N THR A 47 36.82 8.88 -27.45
CA THR A 47 38.22 8.91 -27.87
C THR A 47 38.77 10.33 -27.75
N PHE A 48 39.74 10.50 -26.88
CA PHE A 48 40.50 11.75 -26.75
C PHE A 48 41.66 11.76 -27.72
N THR A 49 41.75 12.79 -28.52
CA THR A 49 42.92 13.06 -29.36
C THR A 49 43.69 14.22 -28.75
N GLY A 50 44.97 14.11 -28.67
CA GLY A 50 45.79 15.19 -28.12
C GLY A 50 46.08 15.08 -26.63
N VAL A 51 46.02 13.87 -26.07
CA VAL A 51 46.40 13.59 -24.66
C VAL A 51 47.92 13.70 -24.53
N SER A 52 48.41 14.28 -23.43
CA SER A 52 49.86 14.40 -23.18
C SER A 52 50.50 13.01 -23.07
N ALA A 53 51.73 12.91 -23.61
CA ALA A 53 52.48 11.67 -23.55
C ALA A 53 53.18 11.54 -22.18
N GLU A 54 52.43 11.09 -21.21
CA GLU A 54 52.87 10.90 -19.80
C GLU A 54 51.98 9.87 -19.08
N ALA A 55 52.26 9.63 -17.83
CA ALA A 55 51.40 8.74 -17.00
C ALA A 55 50.12 9.47 -16.59
N HIS A 56 48.98 8.84 -16.84
CA HIS A 56 47.65 9.30 -16.46
C HIS A 56 46.92 8.30 -15.58
N GLN A 57 46.01 8.82 -14.75
CA GLN A 57 45.07 8.00 -13.97
C GLN A 57 43.68 8.16 -14.60
N VAL A 58 43.14 7.10 -15.17
CA VAL A 58 41.84 7.10 -15.81
C VAL A 58 40.84 6.42 -14.90
N SER A 59 39.70 7.07 -14.64
CA SER A 59 38.58 6.48 -13.92
C SER A 59 37.25 6.87 -14.58
N VAL A 60 36.18 6.18 -14.26
CA VAL A 60 34.81 6.47 -14.76
C VAL A 60 33.84 6.48 -13.62
N THR A 61 32.79 7.32 -13.72
CA THR A 61 31.72 7.38 -12.75
C THR A 61 30.36 7.29 -13.43
N LEU A 62 29.50 6.41 -12.91
CA LEU A 62 28.10 6.27 -13.31
C LEU A 62 27.27 6.12 -12.06
N ALA A 63 26.17 6.89 -11.96
CA ALA A 63 25.32 6.87 -10.77
C ALA A 63 24.82 5.45 -10.46
N GLU A 64 24.91 5.02 -9.22
CA GLU A 64 24.55 3.69 -8.74
C GLU A 64 25.43 2.53 -9.24
N TRP A 65 26.55 2.85 -9.95
CA TRP A 65 27.52 1.87 -10.45
C TRP A 65 28.91 2.17 -9.93
N HIS A 66 29.75 1.15 -9.78
CA HIS A 66 31.15 1.27 -9.47
C HIS A 66 31.99 0.44 -10.42
N ALA A 67 33.21 0.83 -10.64
CA ALA A 67 34.16 0.15 -11.52
C ALA A 67 35.11 -0.71 -10.69
N ASP A 68 35.48 -1.87 -11.23
CA ASP A 68 36.56 -2.70 -10.71
C ASP A 68 37.49 -3.06 -11.87
N PRO A 69 38.73 -2.53 -11.88
CA PRO A 69 39.32 -1.57 -10.92
C PRO A 69 38.72 -0.17 -11.02
N GLU A 70 38.69 0.57 -9.88
CA GLU A 70 38.18 1.97 -9.85
C GLU A 70 39.01 2.92 -10.70
N VAL A 71 40.30 2.69 -10.79
CA VAL A 71 41.26 3.50 -11.52
C VAL A 71 42.19 2.63 -12.36
N ILE A 72 42.37 2.96 -13.62
CA ILE A 72 43.34 2.31 -14.52
C ILE A 72 44.48 3.30 -14.78
N PRO A 73 45.72 2.99 -14.35
CA PRO A 73 46.89 3.76 -14.72
C PRO A 73 47.27 3.50 -16.20
N VAL A 74 47.51 4.57 -16.94
CA VAL A 74 47.88 4.52 -18.35
C VAL A 74 49.15 5.33 -18.56
N ASP A 75 50.22 4.69 -19.06
CA ASP A 75 51.47 5.36 -19.40
C ASP A 75 51.50 5.58 -20.93
N LEU A 76 51.24 6.81 -21.35
CA LEU A 76 51.16 7.18 -22.76
C LEU A 76 52.51 7.68 -23.26
N ARG A 77 52.88 7.20 -24.46
CA ARG A 77 54.04 7.70 -25.22
C ARG A 77 53.59 8.51 -26.41
N PRO A 78 54.46 9.30 -27.01
CA PRO A 78 54.15 10.02 -28.24
C PRO A 78 53.57 9.12 -29.32
N LEU A 79 52.44 9.51 -29.92
CA LEU A 79 51.72 8.79 -30.98
C LEU A 79 51.06 7.46 -30.55
N ASP A 80 51.02 7.12 -29.27
CA ASP A 80 50.32 5.95 -28.83
C ASP A 80 48.80 6.06 -29.11
N ASP A 81 48.18 4.92 -29.43
CA ASP A 81 46.73 4.74 -29.50
C ASP A 81 46.33 3.64 -28.50
N VAL A 82 45.87 4.08 -27.36
CA VAL A 82 45.56 3.19 -26.21
C VAL A 82 44.08 3.18 -25.94
N ALA A 83 43.54 2.00 -25.69
CA ALA A 83 42.16 1.83 -25.24
C ALA A 83 42.11 1.23 -23.80
N VAL A 84 41.22 1.75 -22.98
CA VAL A 84 40.91 1.22 -21.66
C VAL A 84 39.41 0.89 -21.55
N ASP A 85 39.12 -0.26 -20.98
CA ASP A 85 37.79 -0.77 -20.83
C ASP A 85 37.46 -0.95 -19.33
N PHE A 86 36.37 -0.35 -18.89
CA PHE A 86 35.87 -0.51 -17.53
C PHE A 86 34.64 -1.44 -17.49
N ALA A 87 34.67 -2.45 -16.63
CA ALA A 87 33.48 -3.17 -16.25
C ALA A 87 32.84 -2.45 -15.07
N LEU A 88 31.54 -2.12 -15.19
CA LEU A 88 30.80 -1.48 -14.13
C LEU A 88 29.81 -2.48 -13.52
N PHE A 89 29.70 -2.45 -12.20
CA PHE A 89 28.86 -3.36 -11.41
C PHE A 89 27.91 -2.54 -10.55
N GLN A 90 26.73 -3.09 -10.31
CA GLN A 90 25.84 -2.60 -9.27
C GLN A 90 25.95 -3.51 -8.05
N THR A 91 25.97 -2.89 -6.86
CA THR A 91 25.78 -3.60 -5.59
C THR A 91 24.42 -3.23 -5.06
N GLY A 92 23.53 -4.20 -4.90
CA GLY A 92 22.18 -3.88 -4.47
C GLY A 92 21.23 -5.06 -4.43
N VAL A 93 19.94 -4.73 -4.43
CA VAL A 93 18.84 -5.71 -4.40
C VAL A 93 17.80 -5.35 -5.43
N GLN A 94 17.50 -6.27 -6.34
CA GLN A 94 16.34 -6.18 -7.22
C GLN A 94 15.12 -6.72 -6.48
N VAL A 95 14.07 -5.91 -6.39
CA VAL A 95 12.86 -6.26 -5.67
C VAL A 95 11.68 -6.27 -6.62
N THR A 96 10.94 -7.36 -6.62
CA THR A 96 9.70 -7.52 -7.38
C THR A 96 8.54 -7.85 -6.44
N SER A 97 7.34 -7.44 -6.78
CA SER A 97 6.13 -7.77 -6.02
C SER A 97 4.92 -7.98 -6.93
N GLU A 98 3.92 -8.65 -6.42
CA GLU A 98 2.61 -8.76 -7.02
C GLU A 98 1.55 -8.42 -5.97
N PRO A 99 0.76 -7.32 -6.19
CA PRO A 99 0.86 -6.39 -7.31
C PRO A 99 2.16 -5.57 -7.31
N ALA A 100 2.52 -5.02 -8.46
CA ALA A 100 3.63 -4.07 -8.61
C ALA A 100 3.25 -2.70 -8.01
N GLY A 101 4.27 -1.82 -7.82
CA GLY A 101 4.06 -0.45 -7.34
C GLY A 101 4.20 -0.29 -5.82
N ALA A 102 4.61 -1.34 -5.10
CA ALA A 102 4.90 -1.26 -3.68
C ALA A 102 6.18 -0.45 -3.41
N ARG A 103 6.16 0.44 -2.41
CA ARG A 103 7.37 1.12 -1.93
C ARG A 103 8.33 0.10 -1.32
N ILE A 104 9.60 0.25 -1.63
CA ILE A 104 10.66 -0.62 -1.13
C ILE A 104 11.34 0.07 0.05
N LEU A 105 11.33 -0.58 1.21
CA LEU A 105 12.05 -0.12 2.38
C LEU A 105 13.28 -1.01 2.61
N VAL A 106 14.40 -0.39 2.92
CA VAL A 106 15.66 -1.05 3.31
C VAL A 106 15.92 -0.69 4.77
N ASP A 107 15.99 -1.69 5.64
CA ASP A 107 16.13 -1.54 7.09
C ASP A 107 15.12 -0.54 7.69
N GLY A 108 13.87 -0.58 7.17
CA GLY A 108 12.77 0.28 7.58
C GLY A 108 12.81 1.70 7.00
N THR A 109 13.82 2.05 6.19
CA THR A 109 13.94 3.36 5.55
C THR A 109 13.46 3.29 4.10
N ASP A 110 12.61 4.23 3.69
CA ASP A 110 12.12 4.31 2.31
C ASP A 110 13.28 4.55 1.35
N SER A 111 13.46 3.66 0.38
CA SER A 111 14.51 3.76 -0.66
C SER A 111 14.17 4.76 -1.76
N GLY A 112 12.97 5.32 -1.78
CA GLY A 112 12.45 6.15 -2.87
C GLY A 112 12.13 5.37 -4.16
N LYS A 113 12.22 4.04 -4.13
CA LYS A 113 11.91 3.16 -5.27
C LYS A 113 10.62 2.39 -5.02
N VAL A 114 9.94 2.03 -6.12
CA VAL A 114 8.75 1.16 -6.10
C VAL A 114 8.99 -0.07 -6.97
N THR A 115 8.38 -1.19 -6.61
CA THR A 115 8.52 -2.46 -7.35
C THR A 115 7.86 -2.41 -8.74
N PRO A 116 8.43 -3.05 -9.78
CA PRO A 116 9.75 -3.70 -9.76
C PRO A 116 10.89 -2.67 -9.88
N ALA A 117 11.91 -2.76 -9.04
CA ALA A 117 13.07 -1.88 -9.12
C ALA A 117 14.32 -2.50 -8.49
N THR A 118 15.50 -2.02 -8.89
CA THR A 118 16.75 -2.27 -8.21
C THR A 118 17.06 -1.12 -7.25
N VAL A 119 17.28 -1.45 -5.97
CA VAL A 119 17.86 -0.54 -5.00
C VAL A 119 19.36 -0.76 -5.04
N ALA A 120 20.07 0.11 -5.74
CA ALA A 120 21.52 0.05 -5.91
C ALA A 120 22.27 0.95 -4.93
N GLY A 121 23.59 0.81 -4.88
CA GLY A 121 24.47 1.58 -3.99
C GLY A 121 24.40 1.14 -2.52
N LEU A 122 23.89 -0.04 -2.25
CA LEU A 122 23.91 -0.63 -0.92
C LEU A 122 25.34 -1.08 -0.55
N GLN A 123 25.67 -1.00 0.74
CA GLN A 123 26.91 -1.57 1.24
C GLN A 123 26.79 -3.09 1.39
N SER A 124 27.88 -3.82 1.20
CA SER A 124 27.90 -5.26 1.47
C SER A 124 27.58 -5.57 2.91
N GLY A 125 26.78 -6.61 3.11
CA GLY A 125 26.24 -7.03 4.40
C GLY A 125 24.79 -7.45 4.32
N THR A 126 24.20 -7.84 5.44
CA THR A 126 22.79 -8.24 5.50
C THR A 126 21.91 -7.01 5.68
N VAL A 127 20.93 -6.83 4.79
CA VAL A 127 19.88 -5.80 4.86
C VAL A 127 18.50 -6.45 4.98
N HIS A 128 17.54 -5.74 5.55
CA HIS A 128 16.16 -6.22 5.65
C HIS A 128 15.29 -5.46 4.64
N ILE A 129 14.72 -6.18 3.68
CA ILE A 129 13.80 -5.61 2.69
C ILE A 129 12.37 -5.81 3.16
N SER A 130 11.59 -4.76 3.12
CA SER A 130 10.13 -4.78 3.33
C SER A 130 9.41 -3.96 2.27
N LEU A 131 8.10 -4.20 2.13
CA LEU A 131 7.26 -3.56 1.14
C LEU A 131 6.10 -2.84 1.81
N GLU A 132 5.76 -1.65 1.30
CA GLU A 132 4.55 -0.93 1.67
C GLU A 132 3.72 -0.63 0.43
N LEU A 133 2.46 -1.05 0.47
CA LEU A 133 1.44 -0.73 -0.52
C LEU A 133 0.12 -0.54 0.20
N ASP A 134 -0.60 0.55 -0.11
CA ASP A 134 -1.89 0.83 0.52
C ASP A 134 -2.84 -0.34 0.36
N THR A 135 -3.58 -0.66 1.43
CA THR A 135 -4.52 -1.78 1.51
C THR A 135 -3.88 -3.18 1.48
N TRP A 136 -2.55 -3.29 1.38
CA TRP A 136 -1.84 -4.56 1.36
C TRP A 136 -1.02 -4.80 2.63
N LEU A 137 -0.86 -6.06 2.98
CA LEU A 137 -0.01 -6.53 4.08
C LEU A 137 1.19 -7.26 3.50
N CYS A 138 2.39 -6.88 3.90
CA CYS A 138 3.63 -7.56 3.54
C CYS A 138 3.84 -8.78 4.45
N VAL A 139 3.99 -9.98 3.89
CA VAL A 139 4.15 -11.23 4.64
C VAL A 139 5.31 -12.07 4.04
N PRO A 140 6.35 -12.38 4.83
CA PRO A 140 6.66 -11.86 6.17
C PRO A 140 6.81 -10.33 6.18
N ALA A 141 6.86 -9.69 7.35
CA ALA A 141 6.99 -8.24 7.45
C ALA A 141 8.27 -7.70 6.78
N SER A 142 9.34 -8.51 6.77
CA SER A 142 10.57 -8.26 6.04
C SER A 142 11.30 -9.56 5.72
N VAL A 143 12.22 -9.50 4.78
CA VAL A 143 13.16 -10.60 4.46
C VAL A 143 14.59 -10.08 4.58
N ALA A 144 15.47 -10.89 5.20
CA ALA A 144 16.90 -10.63 5.25
C ALA A 144 17.55 -11.02 3.92
N VAL A 145 18.39 -10.15 3.37
CA VAL A 145 19.08 -10.34 2.10
C VAL A 145 20.55 -10.01 2.29
N ASP A 146 21.43 -10.90 1.89
CA ASP A 146 22.86 -10.66 1.89
C ASP A 146 23.27 -9.94 0.61
N VAL A 147 23.73 -8.71 0.77
CA VAL A 147 24.27 -7.87 -0.31
C VAL A 147 25.75 -8.15 -0.45
N VAL A 148 26.19 -8.50 -1.65
CA VAL A 148 27.59 -8.79 -1.98
C VAL A 148 28.08 -7.77 -2.99
N ASP A 149 29.28 -7.25 -2.76
CA ASP A 149 29.91 -6.28 -3.66
C ASP A 149 29.93 -6.78 -5.11
N GLY A 150 29.58 -5.91 -6.03
CA GLY A 150 29.56 -6.20 -7.46
C GLY A 150 28.41 -7.11 -7.90
N SER A 151 27.43 -7.38 -7.04
CA SER A 151 26.27 -8.20 -7.40
C SER A 151 24.93 -7.56 -7.00
N VAL A 152 23.87 -8.00 -7.69
CA VAL A 152 22.49 -7.63 -7.37
C VAL A 152 21.78 -8.89 -6.90
N ALA A 153 21.42 -8.93 -5.62
CA ALA A 153 20.58 -9.99 -5.06
C ALA A 153 19.12 -9.79 -5.52
N GLU A 154 18.30 -10.85 -5.48
CA GLU A 154 16.90 -10.80 -5.90
C GLU A 154 15.97 -11.09 -4.72
N VAL A 155 14.91 -10.30 -4.61
CA VAL A 155 13.73 -10.54 -3.75
C VAL A 155 12.50 -10.68 -4.64
N THR A 156 11.91 -11.87 -4.57
CA THR A 156 10.77 -12.26 -5.40
C THR A 156 9.46 -12.25 -4.61
N PRO A 157 8.29 -12.25 -5.29
CA PRO A 157 6.99 -12.34 -4.62
C PRO A 157 6.78 -13.62 -3.80
N GLN A 158 7.61 -14.66 -3.99
CA GLN A 158 7.57 -15.88 -3.19
C GLN A 158 8.25 -15.71 -1.82
N GLN A 159 9.25 -14.83 -1.74
CA GLN A 159 9.98 -14.54 -0.51
C GLN A 159 9.29 -13.44 0.31
N LEU A 160 8.66 -12.46 -0.37
CA LEU A 160 8.01 -11.33 0.24
C LEU A 160 6.67 -11.08 -0.47
N GLN A 161 5.59 -11.61 0.14
CA GLN A 161 4.26 -11.59 -0.45
C GLN A 161 3.48 -10.35 -0.03
N LEU A 162 2.76 -9.74 -0.97
CA LEU A 162 1.71 -8.81 -0.66
C LEU A 162 0.37 -9.54 -0.61
N ARG A 163 -0.33 -9.43 0.52
CA ARG A 163 -1.67 -9.98 0.72
C ARG A 163 -2.65 -8.83 0.89
N SER A 164 -3.85 -8.95 0.34
CA SER A 164 -4.87 -7.92 0.56
C SER A 164 -5.17 -7.78 2.04
N ARG A 165 -5.27 -6.54 2.49
CA ARG A 165 -5.71 -6.28 3.86
C ARG A 165 -7.18 -6.62 3.97
N ARG A 166 -7.50 -7.33 5.05
CA ARG A 166 -8.88 -7.57 5.41
C ARG A 166 -9.49 -6.33 6.02
N THR A 167 -10.66 -5.95 5.55
CA THR A 167 -11.55 -5.03 6.24
C THR A 167 -12.51 -5.86 7.06
N VAL A 168 -12.45 -5.68 8.38
CA VAL A 168 -13.23 -6.46 9.34
C VAL A 168 -14.58 -5.80 9.53
N MET A 169 -15.66 -6.60 9.48
CA MET A 169 -17.02 -6.11 9.69
C MET A 169 -17.43 -6.27 11.16
N LEU A 170 -17.88 -5.18 11.78
CA LEU A 170 -18.43 -5.13 13.13
C LEU A 170 -19.92 -4.85 13.03
N GLU A 171 -20.73 -5.73 13.61
CA GLU A 171 -22.18 -5.59 13.68
C GLU A 171 -22.61 -5.51 15.14
N SER A 172 -23.13 -4.36 15.53
CA SER A 172 -23.64 -4.10 16.87
C SER A 172 -25.16 -4.18 16.89
N PHE A 173 -25.73 -4.71 17.96
CA PHE A 173 -27.16 -4.79 18.15
C PHE A 173 -27.53 -4.13 19.47
N GLY A 174 -28.39 -3.11 19.40
CA GLY A 174 -28.75 -2.29 20.52
C GLY A 174 -30.23 -1.88 20.54
N ASN A 175 -30.61 -1.09 21.55
CA ASN A 175 -31.92 -0.47 21.67
C ASN A 175 -31.83 0.74 22.59
N VAL A 176 -32.62 1.78 22.35
CA VAL A 176 -32.61 3.03 23.15
C VAL A 176 -32.96 2.85 24.62
N ASN A 177 -33.55 1.72 25.00
CA ASN A 177 -33.87 1.37 26.40
C ASN A 177 -32.93 0.31 27.00
N CYS A 178 -31.91 -0.09 26.28
CA CYS A 178 -30.86 -0.97 26.79
C CYS A 178 -29.86 -0.17 27.65
N GLY A 179 -29.84 -0.42 28.94
CA GLY A 179 -29.10 0.41 29.91
C GLY A 179 -27.57 0.47 29.70
N THR A 180 -26.98 -0.53 29.06
CA THR A 180 -25.52 -0.61 28.80
C THR A 180 -25.14 -0.38 27.34
N CYS A 181 -26.12 -0.22 26.44
CA CYS A 181 -25.85 -0.05 25.02
C CYS A 181 -25.11 1.24 24.71
N ALA A 182 -25.38 2.33 25.44
CA ALA A 182 -24.63 3.58 25.29
C ALA A 182 -23.13 3.41 25.59
N GLN A 183 -22.78 2.60 26.62
CA GLN A 183 -21.38 2.29 26.92
C GLN A 183 -20.75 1.43 25.82
N ALA A 184 -21.46 0.41 25.33
CA ALA A 184 -20.97 -0.44 24.23
C ALA A 184 -20.71 0.37 22.96
N ALA A 185 -21.63 1.27 22.59
CA ALA A 185 -21.45 2.17 21.46
C ALA A 185 -20.22 3.06 21.62
N GLY A 186 -20.00 3.64 22.81
CA GLY A 186 -18.81 4.43 23.11
C GLY A 186 -17.50 3.63 22.99
N ASN A 187 -17.49 2.38 23.42
CA ASN A 187 -16.34 1.47 23.25
C ASN A 187 -16.04 1.22 21.76
N LEU A 188 -17.07 0.98 20.94
CA LEU A 188 -16.91 0.75 19.50
C LEU A 188 -16.41 2.00 18.76
N LEU A 189 -16.93 3.18 19.08
CA LEU A 189 -16.42 4.44 18.52
C LEU A 189 -14.97 4.65 18.89
N SER A 190 -14.61 4.38 20.15
CA SER A 190 -13.23 4.46 20.62
C SER A 190 -12.32 3.46 19.90
N LEU A 191 -12.81 2.27 19.56
CA LEU A 191 -12.09 1.27 18.78
C LEU A 191 -11.86 1.79 17.36
N CYS A 192 -12.89 2.26 16.67
CA CYS A 192 -12.79 2.76 15.28
C CYS A 192 -11.95 4.03 15.16
N ALA A 193 -11.85 4.84 16.23
CA ALA A 193 -11.01 6.03 16.28
C ALA A 193 -9.53 5.75 16.55
N ARG A 194 -9.15 4.49 16.86
CA ARG A 194 -7.74 4.13 17.09
C ARG A 194 -6.93 4.25 15.81
N ASP A 195 -5.66 4.60 15.97
CA ASP A 195 -4.72 4.61 14.84
C ASP A 195 -4.65 3.24 14.17
N GLY A 196 -4.84 3.22 12.86
CA GLY A 196 -4.88 1.98 12.07
C GLY A 196 -6.21 1.21 12.08
N TYR A 197 -7.27 1.70 12.74
CA TYR A 197 -8.60 1.05 12.81
C TYR A 197 -9.69 1.78 12.00
N GLY A 198 -9.32 2.74 11.16
CA GLY A 198 -10.28 3.48 10.32
C GLY A 198 -11.05 2.59 9.31
N PRO A 199 -11.92 3.21 8.49
CA PRO A 199 -12.87 2.50 7.62
C PRO A 199 -12.25 1.49 6.63
N GLY A 200 -10.96 1.64 6.30
CA GLY A 200 -10.22 0.68 5.49
C GLY A 200 -9.80 -0.60 6.23
N ARG A 201 -10.02 -0.69 7.55
CA ARG A 201 -9.59 -1.80 8.40
C ARG A 201 -10.72 -2.39 9.25
N ALA A 202 -11.65 -1.55 9.71
CA ALA A 202 -12.80 -1.95 10.52
C ALA A 202 -14.01 -1.11 10.12
N LEU A 203 -15.07 -1.77 9.68
CA LEU A 203 -16.36 -1.16 9.38
C LEU A 203 -17.34 -1.53 10.47
N PHE A 204 -18.10 -0.56 10.92
CA PHE A 204 -19.06 -0.73 12.00
C PHE A 204 -20.47 -0.32 11.52
N VAL A 205 -21.47 -1.13 11.82
CA VAL A 205 -22.88 -0.82 11.64
C VAL A 205 -23.68 -1.19 12.90
N GLU A 206 -24.59 -0.32 13.29
CA GLU A 206 -25.48 -0.54 14.42
C GLU A 206 -26.90 -0.87 13.94
N TYR A 207 -27.37 -2.05 14.31
CA TYR A 207 -28.73 -2.53 14.11
C TYR A 207 -29.54 -2.34 15.38
N SER A 208 -30.80 -1.93 15.25
CA SER A 208 -31.70 -1.80 16.39
C SER A 208 -32.62 -3.02 16.51
N VAL A 209 -32.79 -3.53 17.71
CA VAL A 209 -33.74 -4.62 17.99
C VAL A 209 -35.08 -4.08 18.51
N SER A 210 -36.13 -4.89 18.40
CA SER A 210 -37.50 -4.48 18.83
C SER A 210 -37.71 -4.51 20.33
N TRP A 211 -36.73 -4.91 21.14
CA TRP A 211 -36.81 -4.99 22.59
C TRP A 211 -35.63 -4.31 23.29
N PRO A 212 -35.78 -3.86 24.54
CA PRO A 212 -37.00 -3.84 25.35
C PRO A 212 -38.01 -2.79 24.93
N ASN A 213 -37.66 -1.88 24.00
CA ASN A 213 -38.56 -0.84 23.49
C ASN A 213 -38.92 -1.07 22.03
N PRO A 214 -40.16 -1.49 21.69
CA PRO A 214 -40.56 -1.69 20.30
C PRO A 214 -40.79 -0.36 19.52
N THR A 215 -40.78 0.77 20.22
CA THR A 215 -40.91 2.11 19.63
C THR A 215 -39.57 2.84 19.47
N ASP A 216 -38.46 2.10 19.55
CA ASP A 216 -37.11 2.63 19.20
C ASP A 216 -37.16 3.25 17.82
N PRO A 217 -36.85 4.54 17.66
CA PRO A 217 -36.97 5.21 16.36
C PRO A 217 -35.99 4.69 15.31
N MET A 218 -34.82 4.18 15.71
CA MET A 218 -33.88 3.56 14.78
C MET A 218 -34.41 2.20 14.28
N TYR A 219 -35.04 1.41 15.17
CA TYR A 219 -35.73 0.18 14.78
C TYR A 219 -36.89 0.48 13.82
N LEU A 220 -37.73 1.47 14.15
CA LEU A 220 -38.91 1.85 13.35
C LEU A 220 -38.56 2.45 11.99
N ALA A 221 -37.34 2.91 11.78
CA ALA A 221 -36.90 3.40 10.48
C ALA A 221 -36.89 2.30 9.41
N ASN A 222 -36.55 1.06 9.80
CA ASN A 222 -36.65 -0.12 8.94
C ASN A 222 -36.81 -1.40 9.80
N PRO A 223 -38.03 -1.68 10.29
CA PRO A 223 -38.26 -2.77 11.25
C PRO A 223 -38.07 -4.15 10.63
N THR A 224 -38.39 -4.33 9.35
CA THR A 224 -38.31 -5.63 8.68
C THR A 224 -36.87 -6.10 8.59
N GLU A 225 -35.99 -5.31 8.04
CA GLU A 225 -34.60 -5.71 7.78
C GLU A 225 -33.76 -5.75 9.08
N ASN A 226 -34.02 -4.84 10.03
CA ASN A 226 -33.49 -4.97 11.38
C ASN A 226 -33.88 -6.32 11.99
N ALA A 227 -35.17 -6.69 11.90
CA ALA A 227 -35.66 -7.96 12.44
C ALA A 227 -35.03 -9.18 11.74
N GLU A 228 -34.89 -9.14 10.43
CA GLU A 228 -34.21 -10.18 9.68
C GLU A 228 -32.76 -10.34 10.11
N ARG A 229 -32.03 -9.23 10.32
CA ARG A 229 -30.61 -9.28 10.67
C ARG A 229 -30.38 -9.83 12.08
N TYR A 230 -31.14 -9.36 13.09
CA TYR A 230 -31.00 -9.92 14.43
C TYR A 230 -31.51 -11.35 14.52
N THR A 231 -32.51 -11.74 13.74
CA THR A 231 -32.99 -13.13 13.66
C THR A 231 -31.94 -14.03 13.00
N PHE A 232 -31.32 -13.58 11.95
CA PHE A 232 -30.23 -14.32 11.28
C PHE A 232 -29.12 -14.71 12.25
N TYR A 233 -28.77 -13.85 13.20
CA TYR A 233 -27.76 -14.14 14.22
C TYR A 233 -28.28 -14.77 15.50
N TRP A 234 -29.58 -14.88 15.64
CA TRP A 234 -30.23 -15.34 16.89
C TRP A 234 -29.88 -14.44 18.09
N VAL A 235 -29.96 -13.12 17.88
CA VAL A 235 -29.69 -12.14 18.93
C VAL A 235 -30.75 -12.25 20.03
N MET A 236 -30.34 -12.62 21.23
CA MET A 236 -31.25 -12.85 22.39
C MET A 236 -31.07 -11.82 23.51
N ALA A 237 -29.99 -11.03 23.45
CA ALA A 237 -29.66 -10.01 24.44
C ALA A 237 -28.92 -8.84 23.77
N THR A 238 -29.01 -7.64 24.38
CA THR A 238 -28.29 -6.44 23.97
C THR A 238 -27.54 -5.83 25.17
N PRO A 239 -26.38 -5.16 24.96
CA PRO A 239 -25.70 -5.04 23.69
C PRO A 239 -25.09 -6.35 23.23
N LEU A 240 -25.08 -6.59 21.91
CA LEU A 240 -24.37 -7.68 21.30
C LEU A 240 -23.42 -7.11 20.24
N LEU A 241 -22.17 -7.56 20.21
CA LEU A 241 -21.19 -7.24 19.19
C LEU A 241 -20.76 -8.51 18.47
N LEU A 242 -20.83 -8.51 17.15
CA LEU A 242 -20.28 -9.55 16.31
C LEU A 242 -19.14 -8.98 15.45
N ILE A 243 -18.05 -9.71 15.37
CA ILE A 243 -16.90 -9.39 14.53
C ILE A 243 -16.80 -10.46 13.44
N ASP A 244 -16.92 -10.03 12.18
CA ASP A 244 -17.01 -10.89 11.00
C ASP A 244 -18.04 -12.01 11.13
N GLY A 245 -19.10 -11.77 11.89
CA GLY A 245 -20.21 -12.72 12.10
C GLY A 245 -19.88 -13.94 12.97
N VAL A 246 -18.64 -14.10 13.44
CA VAL A 246 -18.18 -15.32 14.14
C VAL A 246 -17.57 -15.07 15.52
N ALA A 247 -16.91 -13.95 15.76
CA ALA A 247 -16.39 -13.62 17.08
C ALA A 247 -17.39 -12.72 17.82
N GLN A 248 -17.67 -13.05 19.08
CA GLN A 248 -18.62 -12.34 19.94
C GLN A 248 -17.92 -11.93 21.24
N PRO A 249 -17.05 -10.88 21.18
CA PRO A 249 -16.45 -10.34 22.39
C PRO A 249 -17.48 -9.59 23.23
N ASP A 250 -17.18 -9.42 24.52
CA ASP A 250 -18.00 -8.57 25.38
C ASP A 250 -17.93 -7.11 24.87
N ALA A 251 -19.06 -6.56 24.45
CA ALA A 251 -19.18 -5.19 23.96
C ALA A 251 -18.89 -4.13 25.06
N LEU A 252 -18.97 -4.52 26.34
CA LEU A 252 -18.67 -3.65 27.48
C LEU A 252 -17.17 -3.65 27.83
N ASP A 253 -16.40 -4.62 27.33
CA ASP A 253 -14.94 -4.62 27.47
C ASP A 253 -14.29 -3.72 26.39
N PRO A 254 -13.56 -2.65 26.76
CA PRO A 254 -12.90 -1.78 25.77
C PRO A 254 -11.69 -2.42 25.10
N VAL A 255 -11.21 -3.58 25.55
CA VAL A 255 -9.97 -4.24 25.08
C VAL A 255 -10.25 -5.49 24.25
N GLY A 256 -11.19 -6.32 24.69
CA GLY A 256 -11.50 -7.58 24.03
C GLY A 256 -11.85 -7.45 22.54
N PRO A 257 -12.69 -6.49 22.11
CA PRO A 257 -12.99 -6.25 20.72
C PRO A 257 -11.77 -5.86 19.89
N VAL A 258 -10.81 -5.12 20.45
CA VAL A 258 -9.55 -4.73 19.77
C VAL A 258 -8.74 -5.97 19.39
N ALA A 259 -8.54 -6.88 20.32
CA ALA A 259 -7.79 -8.12 20.07
C ALA A 259 -8.52 -9.02 19.06
N ALA A 260 -9.85 -9.10 19.14
CA ALA A 260 -10.66 -9.88 18.22
C ALA A 260 -10.60 -9.35 16.78
N VAL A 261 -10.65 -8.02 16.60
CA VAL A 261 -10.46 -7.39 15.28
C VAL A 261 -9.05 -7.65 14.75
N ALA A 262 -8.01 -7.44 15.58
CA ALA A 262 -6.62 -7.67 15.19
C ALA A 262 -6.39 -9.11 14.71
N GLY A 263 -6.95 -10.11 15.38
CA GLY A 263 -6.86 -11.52 14.98
C GLY A 263 -7.57 -11.84 13.65
N ARG A 264 -8.45 -10.95 13.17
CA ARG A 264 -9.10 -11.12 11.86
C ARG A 264 -8.33 -10.50 10.71
N TRP A 265 -7.44 -9.56 10.97
CA TRP A 265 -6.64 -8.90 9.93
C TRP A 265 -5.65 -9.82 9.23
N ASP A 266 -5.16 -10.83 9.94
CA ASP A 266 -4.17 -11.78 9.39
C ASP A 266 -4.77 -12.82 8.45
N VAL A 267 -6.09 -12.85 8.31
CA VAL A 267 -6.79 -13.74 7.41
C VAL A 267 -6.86 -13.12 6.03
N ASP A 268 -6.09 -13.63 5.07
CA ASP A 268 -6.13 -13.17 3.66
C ASP A 268 -7.46 -13.54 3.01
N PRO A 269 -8.29 -12.57 2.61
CA PRO A 269 -9.56 -12.83 1.94
C PRO A 269 -9.38 -13.32 0.50
N GLY A 270 -8.25 -13.00 -0.15
CA GLY A 270 -7.94 -13.34 -1.53
C GLY A 270 -8.66 -12.50 -2.59
N PHE A 271 -9.43 -11.50 -2.18
CA PHE A 271 -10.13 -10.55 -3.07
C PHE A 271 -10.36 -9.21 -2.36
N LEU A 272 -10.56 -8.16 -3.15
CA LEU A 272 -10.94 -6.83 -2.70
C LEU A 272 -12.44 -6.61 -2.89
N VAL A 273 -13.02 -5.72 -2.09
CA VAL A 273 -14.40 -5.24 -2.22
C VAL A 273 -14.33 -3.72 -2.35
N ASP A 274 -14.67 -3.22 -3.53
CA ASP A 274 -14.77 -1.80 -3.82
C ASP A 274 -16.24 -1.41 -3.93
N VAL A 275 -16.60 -0.29 -3.33
CA VAL A 275 -17.99 0.23 -3.31
C VAL A 275 -17.98 1.62 -3.89
N ASP A 276 -18.71 1.80 -4.97
CA ASP A 276 -18.99 3.10 -5.58
C ASP A 276 -20.48 3.41 -5.43
N ALA A 277 -20.78 4.50 -4.78
CA ALA A 277 -22.15 4.97 -4.59
C ALA A 277 -22.20 6.49 -4.66
N SER A 278 -23.23 7.00 -5.32
CA SER A 278 -23.47 8.43 -5.45
C SER A 278 -24.84 8.78 -4.88
N PRO A 279 -24.94 9.08 -3.57
CA PRO A 279 -26.18 9.54 -2.97
C PRO A 279 -26.58 10.87 -3.61
N GLY A 280 -27.53 10.81 -4.53
CA GLY A 280 -28.05 11.99 -5.23
C GLY A 280 -29.15 12.72 -4.45
N GLY A 281 -29.86 13.67 -5.10
CA GLY A 281 -30.96 14.44 -4.50
C GLY A 281 -32.22 13.62 -4.17
N GLY A 282 -32.35 12.36 -4.65
CA GLY A 282 -33.47 11.46 -4.38
C GLY A 282 -33.20 10.47 -3.24
N ALA A 283 -34.23 9.72 -2.83
CA ALA A 283 -34.07 8.67 -1.82
C ALA A 283 -33.33 7.43 -2.34
N ALA A 284 -33.38 7.18 -3.64
CA ALA A 284 -32.67 6.06 -4.27
C ALA A 284 -31.17 6.36 -4.36
N VAL A 285 -30.35 5.39 -3.96
CA VAL A 285 -28.90 5.43 -3.99
C VAL A 285 -28.41 4.31 -4.91
N PRO A 286 -28.02 4.61 -6.16
CA PRO A 286 -27.36 3.64 -7.02
C PRO A 286 -26.01 3.27 -6.45
N VAL A 287 -25.71 1.96 -6.45
CA VAL A 287 -24.47 1.40 -5.90
C VAL A 287 -23.90 0.39 -6.88
N THR A 288 -22.63 0.53 -7.19
CA THR A 288 -21.85 -0.49 -7.90
C THR A 288 -20.84 -1.10 -6.93
N VAL A 289 -20.89 -2.42 -6.75
CA VAL A 289 -19.92 -3.17 -5.96
C VAL A 289 -19.05 -3.98 -6.91
N SER A 290 -17.74 -3.85 -6.79
CA SER A 290 -16.76 -4.64 -7.53
C SER A 290 -16.01 -5.59 -6.60
N LEU A 291 -16.05 -6.88 -6.91
CA LEU A 291 -15.22 -7.90 -6.27
C LEU A 291 -14.02 -8.18 -7.19
N THR A 292 -12.84 -7.76 -6.75
CA THR A 292 -11.59 -7.96 -7.53
C THR A 292 -10.79 -9.12 -6.94
N PRO A 293 -10.84 -10.31 -7.54
CA PRO A 293 -10.11 -11.48 -7.05
C PRO A 293 -8.61 -11.35 -7.36
N LEU A 294 -7.79 -11.52 -6.34
CA LEU A 294 -6.32 -11.49 -6.42
C LEU A 294 -5.73 -12.88 -6.70
N ARG A 295 -6.53 -13.91 -6.46
CA ARG A 295 -6.30 -15.32 -6.80
C ARG A 295 -7.66 -15.96 -7.13
N ASN A 296 -7.65 -17.17 -7.63
CA ASN A 296 -8.91 -17.92 -7.78
C ASN A 296 -9.53 -18.13 -6.40
N VAL A 297 -10.78 -17.72 -6.22
CA VAL A 297 -11.52 -17.82 -4.97
C VAL A 297 -12.88 -18.46 -5.24
N ASP A 298 -13.22 -19.48 -4.48
CA ASP A 298 -14.56 -20.08 -4.53
C ASP A 298 -15.45 -19.44 -3.47
N LEU A 299 -16.42 -18.65 -3.91
CA LEU A 299 -17.44 -18.00 -3.09
C LEU A 299 -18.80 -18.70 -3.16
N THR A 300 -18.84 -19.96 -3.62
CA THR A 300 -20.06 -20.76 -3.61
C THR A 300 -20.60 -20.88 -2.17
N GLY A 301 -21.90 -20.65 -1.99
CA GLY A 301 -22.54 -20.59 -0.67
C GLY A 301 -22.29 -19.29 0.11
N CYS A 302 -21.71 -18.29 -0.55
CA CYS A 302 -21.63 -16.93 -0.05
C CYS A 302 -22.64 -16.01 -0.73
N SER A 303 -23.03 -14.94 -0.05
CA SER A 303 -23.86 -13.86 -0.58
C SER A 303 -23.16 -12.53 -0.43
N LEU A 304 -23.41 -11.63 -1.38
CA LEU A 304 -22.96 -10.24 -1.29
C LEU A 304 -24.05 -9.41 -0.61
N TYR A 305 -23.79 -8.96 0.60
CA TYR A 305 -24.64 -8.01 1.31
C TYR A 305 -24.20 -6.59 0.99
N VAL A 306 -25.17 -5.74 0.66
CA VAL A 306 -24.94 -4.32 0.43
C VAL A 306 -25.95 -3.57 1.31
N ALA A 307 -25.46 -2.67 2.15
CA ALA A 307 -26.27 -1.95 3.11
C ALA A 307 -25.87 -0.47 3.19
N LEU A 308 -26.79 0.34 3.67
CA LEU A 308 -26.61 1.77 3.91
C LEU A 308 -26.85 2.06 5.39
N TYR A 309 -25.98 2.85 5.97
CA TYR A 309 -26.16 3.39 7.31
C TYR A 309 -26.05 4.92 7.31
N GLU A 310 -26.67 5.56 8.28
CA GLU A 310 -26.54 6.97 8.58
C GLU A 310 -25.39 7.18 9.56
N ASP A 311 -24.43 8.03 9.22
CA ASP A 311 -23.17 8.18 9.97
C ASP A 311 -23.41 8.71 11.38
N LEU A 312 -24.34 9.66 11.53
CA LEU A 312 -24.70 10.27 12.80
C LEU A 312 -26.18 10.65 12.84
N VAL A 313 -26.88 10.15 13.86
CA VAL A 313 -28.24 10.53 14.17
C VAL A 313 -28.28 11.20 15.54
N THR A 314 -28.81 12.41 15.63
CA THR A 314 -28.87 13.19 16.88
C THR A 314 -30.30 13.51 17.29
N TYR A 315 -30.54 13.47 18.59
CA TYR A 315 -31.81 13.85 19.22
C TYR A 315 -31.58 14.95 20.24
N ALA A 316 -32.41 15.99 20.23
CA ALA A 316 -32.35 17.05 21.23
C ALA A 316 -32.63 16.55 22.65
N THR A 317 -33.40 15.45 22.76
CA THR A 317 -33.69 14.73 24.00
C THR A 317 -33.54 13.24 23.73
N PRO A 318 -32.86 12.47 24.62
CA PRO A 318 -32.72 11.05 24.42
C PRO A 318 -34.06 10.36 24.10
N PRO A 319 -34.10 9.57 22.99
CA PRO A 319 -35.36 8.91 22.58
C PRO A 319 -35.74 7.71 23.44
N GLY A 320 -34.90 7.30 24.38
CA GLY A 320 -35.08 6.19 25.27
C GLY A 320 -34.53 6.42 26.68
N THR A 321 -34.46 5.38 27.47
CA THR A 321 -34.05 5.45 28.88
C THR A 321 -32.56 5.26 29.13
N ASN A 322 -31.79 4.93 28.13
CA ASN A 322 -30.33 4.73 28.26
C ASN A 322 -29.52 6.05 28.26
N GLY A 323 -30.19 7.20 28.04
CA GLY A 323 -29.57 8.52 28.07
C GLY A 323 -28.80 8.89 26.83
N GLN A 324 -28.73 8.04 25.83
CA GLN A 324 -28.01 8.28 24.56
C GLN A 324 -28.82 9.23 23.66
N SER A 325 -28.18 10.27 23.16
CA SER A 325 -28.75 11.26 22.22
C SER A 325 -28.03 11.29 20.87
N GLU A 326 -26.88 10.64 20.76
CA GLU A 326 -26.10 10.52 19.52
C GLU A 326 -25.89 9.04 19.20
N PHE A 327 -26.24 8.67 17.98
CA PHE A 327 -26.16 7.30 17.47
C PHE A 327 -25.36 7.33 16.18
N HIS A 328 -24.37 6.45 16.08
CA HIS A 328 -23.44 6.41 14.97
C HIS A 328 -23.64 5.15 14.15
N HIS A 329 -23.43 5.27 12.82
CA HIS A 329 -23.48 4.17 11.85
C HIS A 329 -24.79 3.39 11.92
N VAL A 330 -25.91 4.12 12.04
CA VAL A 330 -27.26 3.56 12.24
C VAL A 330 -27.76 2.96 10.94
N PHE A 331 -28.05 1.68 10.95
CA PHE A 331 -28.60 0.96 9.81
C PHE A 331 -29.87 1.61 9.27
N ARG A 332 -30.00 1.71 7.93
CA ARG A 332 -31.16 2.30 7.24
C ARG A 332 -31.79 1.38 6.22
N ASP A 333 -30.98 0.74 5.40
CA ASP A 333 -31.48 -0.06 4.29
C ASP A 333 -30.44 -1.09 3.83
N ARG A 334 -30.88 -2.17 3.21
CA ARG A 334 -30.06 -3.17 2.56
C ARG A 334 -30.71 -3.71 1.30
N VAL A 335 -29.97 -4.41 0.48
CA VAL A 335 -30.53 -5.12 -0.67
C VAL A 335 -31.42 -6.28 -0.20
N ASP A 336 -32.68 -6.30 -0.62
CA ASP A 336 -33.69 -7.31 -0.23
C ASP A 336 -33.27 -8.74 -0.57
N ALA A 337 -32.64 -8.94 -1.71
CA ALA A 337 -32.21 -10.25 -2.20
C ALA A 337 -30.69 -10.21 -2.49
N PRO A 338 -29.84 -10.49 -1.50
CA PRO A 338 -28.39 -10.48 -1.70
C PRO A 338 -27.98 -11.44 -2.83
N PRO A 339 -27.18 -10.99 -3.82
CA PRO A 339 -26.71 -11.85 -4.89
C PRO A 339 -25.94 -13.06 -4.35
N ALA A 340 -26.29 -14.25 -4.81
CA ALA A 340 -25.49 -15.46 -4.58
C ALA A 340 -24.22 -15.40 -5.42
N LEU A 341 -23.10 -15.77 -4.81
CA LEU A 341 -21.80 -15.73 -5.43
C LEU A 341 -21.34 -17.12 -5.88
N GLY A 342 -20.44 -17.14 -6.86
CA GLY A 342 -19.79 -18.33 -7.39
C GLY A 342 -18.28 -18.22 -7.36
N ALA A 343 -17.61 -19.05 -8.13
CA ALA A 343 -16.16 -18.98 -8.26
C ALA A 343 -15.72 -17.71 -9.01
N LEU A 344 -14.71 -17.03 -8.50
CA LEU A 344 -14.06 -15.88 -9.11
C LEU A 344 -12.67 -16.27 -9.61
N VAL A 345 -12.32 -15.78 -10.81
CA VAL A 345 -11.02 -16.03 -11.44
C VAL A 345 -10.10 -14.85 -11.21
N ALA A 346 -8.87 -15.12 -10.80
CA ALA A 346 -7.84 -14.11 -10.54
C ALA A 346 -7.76 -13.06 -11.66
N GLY A 347 -7.73 -11.78 -11.29
CA GLY A 347 -7.62 -10.66 -12.22
C GLY A 347 -8.89 -10.36 -13.03
N THR A 348 -10.00 -11.09 -12.81
CA THR A 348 -11.29 -10.84 -13.51
C THR A 348 -12.31 -10.32 -12.50
N PRO A 349 -12.53 -9.00 -12.39
CA PRO A 349 -13.49 -8.43 -11.46
C PRO A 349 -14.94 -8.86 -11.79
N ALA A 350 -15.73 -9.10 -10.74
CA ALA A 350 -17.17 -9.28 -10.84
C ALA A 350 -17.87 -8.03 -10.29
N THR A 351 -18.82 -7.48 -11.05
CA THR A 351 -19.52 -6.23 -10.71
C THR A 351 -20.99 -6.50 -10.45
N PHE A 352 -21.56 -5.82 -9.46
CA PHE A 352 -22.95 -5.94 -9.05
C PHE A 352 -23.54 -4.53 -8.89
N ASP A 353 -24.56 -4.24 -9.68
CA ASP A 353 -25.31 -2.99 -9.60
C ASP A 353 -26.59 -3.22 -8.78
N VAL A 354 -26.76 -2.43 -7.75
CA VAL A 354 -27.93 -2.48 -6.85
C VAL A 354 -28.41 -1.07 -6.56
N THR A 355 -29.60 -0.95 -5.96
CA THR A 355 -30.14 0.33 -5.52
C THR A 355 -30.60 0.20 -4.08
N LEU A 356 -30.13 1.09 -3.23
CA LEU A 356 -30.53 1.24 -1.83
C LEU A 356 -31.47 2.47 -1.70
N ASN A 357 -32.19 2.52 -0.58
CA ASN A 357 -33.09 3.61 -0.24
C ASN A 357 -32.64 4.28 1.07
N ARG A 358 -32.11 5.49 0.98
CA ARG A 358 -31.71 6.26 2.18
C ARG A 358 -32.87 6.87 2.95
N GLY A 359 -34.11 6.76 2.45
CA GLY A 359 -35.25 7.41 3.05
C GLY A 359 -35.09 8.92 3.12
N ALA A 360 -35.27 9.47 4.32
CA ALA A 360 -35.13 10.90 4.62
C ALA A 360 -33.71 11.29 5.11
N ALA A 361 -32.77 10.34 5.23
CA ALA A 361 -31.40 10.63 5.67
C ALA A 361 -30.68 11.60 4.71
N ASP A 362 -29.87 12.50 5.26
CA ASP A 362 -29.07 13.44 4.47
C ASP A 362 -28.08 12.68 3.59
N PRO A 363 -28.03 12.92 2.27
CA PRO A 363 -27.09 12.27 1.39
C PRO A 363 -25.61 12.49 1.78
N ALA A 364 -25.29 13.57 2.48
CA ALA A 364 -23.95 13.85 2.99
C ALA A 364 -23.63 13.10 4.30
N ASN A 365 -24.63 12.45 4.92
CA ASN A 365 -24.52 11.76 6.20
C ASN A 365 -24.84 10.26 6.08
N VAL A 366 -24.59 9.69 4.90
CA VAL A 366 -24.82 8.26 4.66
C VAL A 366 -23.58 7.61 4.06
N THR A 367 -23.30 6.42 4.53
CA THR A 367 -22.24 5.55 4.02
C THR A 367 -22.83 4.24 3.54
N VAL A 368 -22.34 3.77 2.40
CA VAL A 368 -22.68 2.44 1.87
C VAL A 368 -21.55 1.47 2.16
N ILE A 369 -21.92 0.29 2.66
CA ILE A 369 -21.02 -0.84 2.90
C ILE A 369 -21.42 -2.03 2.03
N ALA A 370 -20.43 -2.82 1.67
CA ALA A 370 -20.65 -4.12 1.06
C ALA A 370 -19.76 -5.16 1.73
N PHE A 371 -20.27 -6.37 1.94
CA PHE A 371 -19.48 -7.47 2.49
C PHE A 371 -19.93 -8.81 1.92
N VAL A 372 -18.97 -9.70 1.79
CA VAL A 372 -19.21 -11.08 1.38
C VAL A 372 -19.33 -11.96 2.61
N GLN A 373 -20.48 -12.61 2.77
CA GLN A 373 -20.76 -13.45 3.92
C GLN A 373 -21.10 -14.88 3.50
N ARG A 374 -20.48 -15.86 4.15
CA ARG A 374 -20.80 -17.27 3.97
C ARG A 374 -22.06 -17.60 4.77
N THR A 375 -23.06 -18.19 4.11
CA THR A 375 -24.37 -18.44 4.74
C THR A 375 -24.28 -19.55 5.80
N ALA A 376 -23.46 -20.58 5.59
CA ALA A 376 -23.41 -21.77 6.45
C ALA A 376 -22.92 -21.51 7.88
N ASP A 377 -21.87 -20.68 8.02
CA ASP A 377 -21.23 -20.37 9.32
C ASP A 377 -21.26 -18.89 9.66
N LYS A 378 -21.93 -18.08 8.85
CA LYS A 378 -22.11 -16.63 9.01
C LYS A 378 -20.82 -15.81 8.92
N THR A 379 -19.70 -16.43 8.54
CA THR A 379 -18.41 -15.74 8.44
C THR A 379 -18.45 -14.66 7.35
N VAL A 380 -18.16 -13.42 7.72
CA VAL A 380 -17.85 -12.38 6.76
C VAL A 380 -16.41 -12.60 6.30
N LEU A 381 -16.19 -12.66 4.99
CA LEU A 381 -14.89 -12.94 4.38
C LEU A 381 -14.10 -11.67 4.07
N GLN A 382 -14.78 -10.64 3.62
CA GLN A 382 -14.20 -9.33 3.26
C GLN A 382 -15.31 -8.29 3.22
N ALA A 383 -14.97 -7.04 3.51
CA ALA A 383 -15.87 -5.91 3.43
C ALA A 383 -15.20 -4.69 2.76
N GLY A 384 -16.02 -3.78 2.28
CA GLY A 384 -15.62 -2.49 1.73
C GLY A 384 -16.71 -1.44 1.95
N SER A 385 -16.38 -0.16 1.79
CA SER A 385 -17.35 0.92 1.93
C SER A 385 -16.97 2.14 1.10
N THR A 386 -17.93 3.03 0.90
CA THR A 386 -17.69 4.36 0.31
C THR A 386 -16.80 5.24 1.20
N ALA A 387 -16.76 5.00 2.52
CA ALA A 387 -15.89 5.72 3.46
C ALA A 387 -14.42 5.32 3.37
N ALA A 388 -14.09 4.18 2.80
CA ALA A 388 -12.70 3.68 2.69
C ALA A 388 -11.82 4.44 1.69
N THR A 389 -12.38 5.39 0.94
CA THR A 389 -11.67 6.21 -0.05
C THR A 389 -10.88 7.38 0.57
N VAL A 390 -10.74 7.44 1.88
CA VAL A 390 -9.86 8.41 2.53
C VAL A 390 -8.41 8.03 2.24
N LYS A 391 -7.87 8.63 1.18
CA LYS A 391 -6.43 8.60 0.90
C LYS A 391 -5.73 9.22 2.11
N PHE A 392 -5.09 8.40 2.93
CA PHE A 392 -4.18 8.89 3.95
C PHE A 392 -2.99 9.54 3.24
N HIS A 393 -3.09 10.85 3.00
CA HIS A 393 -1.91 11.67 2.82
C HIS A 393 -1.30 11.81 4.23
N ARG A 394 -0.22 11.08 4.49
CA ARG A 394 0.68 11.48 5.59
C ARG A 394 1.32 12.81 5.21
N PRO A 395 1.41 13.74 6.17
CA PRO A 395 2.15 15.01 5.98
C PRO A 395 3.63 14.79 5.72
#